data_077deeaade282ae66c7da24b7d4d2296
#
_entry.id   077deeaade282ae66c7da24b7d4d2296
#
_cell.length_a   1.000
_cell.length_b   1.000
_cell.length_c   1.000
_cell.angle_alpha   90.00
_cell.angle_beta   90.00
_cell.angle_gamma   90.00
#
_symmetry.space_group_name_H-M   'P 1'
#
loop_
_entity.id
_entity.type
_entity.pdbx_description
1 polymer ?
#
loop_
_entity_poly.entity_id
_entity_poly.type
_entity_poly.pdbx_seq_one_letter_code
_entity_poly.pdbx_strand_id
1 'polypeptide(L)' 'MTTTDIGNADRVAMMQRLVELKLEHRDLDDVCRRLGDDPSHDQLQLTRMKRRKLLLKDQIARLERLIDPDIPA' A
#
# COMPACT_ATOMS: atom_id res chain seq x y z
N MET A 1 -23.83 -10.39 -17.44
CA MET A 1 -23.16 -10.52 -16.15
C MET A 1 -22.60 -9.18 -15.72
N THR A 2 -22.81 -8.82 -14.51
CA THR A 2 -22.31 -7.54 -14.06
C THR A 2 -20.87 -7.68 -13.60
N THR A 3 -20.07 -6.72 -13.97
CA THR A 3 -18.67 -6.69 -13.57
C THR A 3 -18.50 -6.21 -12.14
N THR A 4 -19.57 -5.75 -11.52
CA THR A 4 -19.53 -5.25 -10.15
C THR A 4 -19.75 -6.33 -9.12
N ASP A 5 -20.19 -7.51 -9.56
CA ASP A 5 -20.44 -8.62 -8.67
C ASP A 5 -19.13 -9.36 -8.40
N ILE A 6 -18.50 -9.04 -7.29
CA ILE A 6 -17.27 -9.69 -6.86
C ILE A 6 -17.65 -10.88 -5.99
N GLY A 7 -17.26 -12.07 -6.41
CA GLY A 7 -17.49 -13.28 -5.63
C GLY A 7 -16.74 -13.24 -4.30
N ASN A 8 -17.18 -14.05 -3.35
CA ASN A 8 -16.55 -14.10 -2.03
C ASN A 8 -15.06 -14.43 -2.10
N ALA A 9 -14.69 -15.35 -3.01
CA ALA A 9 -13.29 -15.72 -3.15
C ALA A 9 -12.44 -14.55 -3.62
N ASP A 10 -12.97 -13.77 -4.57
CA ASP A 10 -12.27 -12.59 -5.08
C ASP A 10 -12.15 -11.52 -4.01
N ARG A 11 -13.21 -11.33 -3.23
CA ARG A 11 -13.18 -10.36 -2.13
C ARG A 11 -12.15 -10.74 -1.09
N VAL A 12 -12.08 -12.02 -0.71
CA VAL A 12 -11.10 -12.50 0.24
C VAL A 12 -9.68 -12.31 -0.27
N ALA A 13 -9.44 -12.61 -1.56
CA ALA A 13 -8.14 -12.43 -2.17
C ALA A 13 -7.73 -10.96 -2.15
N MET A 14 -8.65 -10.06 -2.44
CA MET A 14 -8.39 -8.62 -2.40
C MET A 14 -8.08 -8.14 -0.99
N MET A 15 -8.80 -8.65 -0.01
CA MET A 15 -8.55 -8.30 1.39
C MET A 15 -7.18 -8.79 1.86
N GLN A 16 -6.80 -10.00 1.46
CA GLN A 16 -5.48 -10.53 1.76
C GLN A 16 -4.38 -9.70 1.11
N ARG A 17 -4.58 -9.31 -0.15
CA ARG A 17 -3.63 -8.44 -0.84
C ARG A 17 -3.52 -7.10 -0.14
N LEU A 18 -4.63 -6.56 0.33
CA LEU A 18 -4.65 -5.29 1.06
C LEU A 18 -3.81 -5.37 2.33
N VAL A 19 -3.94 -6.45 3.08
CA VAL A 19 -3.14 -6.67 4.29
C VAL A 19 -1.65 -6.70 3.94
N GLU A 20 -1.27 -7.43 2.88
CA GLU A 20 0.11 -7.50 2.43
C GLU A 20 0.66 -6.13 2.07
N LEU A 21 -0.13 -5.35 1.32
CA LEU A 21 0.29 -4.01 0.91
C LEU A 21 0.47 -3.08 2.09
N LYS A 22 -0.42 -3.17 3.07
CA LYS A 22 -0.31 -2.37 4.29
C LYS A 22 0.92 -2.72 5.10
N LEU A 23 1.26 -4.01 5.17
CA LEU A 23 2.47 -4.45 5.85
C LEU A 23 3.72 -3.93 5.13
N GLU A 24 3.77 -4.04 3.81
CA GLU A 24 4.88 -3.51 3.02
C GLU A 24 5.03 -2.01 3.24
N HIS A 25 3.91 -1.28 3.22
CA HIS A 25 3.94 0.16 3.43
C HIS A 25 4.49 0.51 4.80
N ARG A 26 4.04 -0.20 5.82
CA ARG A 26 4.50 0.00 7.19
C ARG A 26 6.01 -0.26 7.31
N ASP A 27 6.48 -1.36 6.72
CA ASP A 27 7.90 -1.71 6.79
C ASP A 27 8.76 -0.68 6.06
N LEU A 28 8.31 -0.21 4.89
CA LEU A 28 9.02 0.83 4.16
C LEU A 28 9.02 2.15 4.92
N ASP A 29 7.91 2.50 5.55
CA ASP A 29 7.84 3.71 6.34
C ASP A 29 8.86 3.68 7.49
N ASP A 30 8.98 2.53 8.12
CA ASP A 30 9.94 2.30 9.20
C ASP A 30 11.37 2.47 8.71
N VAL A 31 11.70 1.83 7.58
CA VAL A 31 13.03 1.90 6.98
C VAL A 31 13.35 3.33 6.56
N CYS A 32 12.40 4.02 5.93
CA CYS A 32 12.59 5.41 5.51
C CYS A 32 12.89 6.31 6.71
N ARG A 33 12.21 6.07 7.82
CA ARG A 33 12.42 6.85 9.03
C ARG A 33 13.81 6.63 9.58
N ARG A 34 14.26 5.37 9.65
CA ARG A 34 15.59 5.04 10.14
C ARG A 34 16.68 5.61 9.25
N LEU A 35 16.51 5.50 7.94
CA LEU A 35 17.48 6.03 6.99
C LEU A 35 17.54 7.56 7.05
N GLY A 36 16.39 8.20 7.23
CA GLY A 36 16.34 9.65 7.34
C GLY A 36 17.08 10.20 8.56
N ASP A 37 17.14 9.39 9.62
CA ASP A 37 17.82 9.78 10.86
C ASP A 37 19.32 9.50 10.81
N ASP A 38 19.79 8.74 9.83
CA ASP A 38 21.21 8.39 9.71
C ASP A 38 21.92 9.42 8.84
N PRO A 39 22.91 10.16 9.37
CA PRO A 39 23.61 11.17 8.59
C PRO A 39 24.41 10.60 7.43
N SER A 40 24.69 9.31 7.43
CA SER A 40 25.43 8.67 6.35
C SER A 40 24.53 7.97 5.34
N HIS A 41 23.21 8.20 5.40
CA HIS A 41 22.29 7.51 4.51
C HIS A 41 22.48 7.90 3.05
N ASP A 42 22.15 6.96 2.17
CA ASP A 42 22.16 7.18 0.73
C ASP A 42 20.84 7.87 0.33
N GLN A 43 20.98 9.12 -0.11
CA GLN A 43 19.81 9.92 -0.50
C GLN A 43 19.05 9.33 -1.68
N LEU A 44 19.77 8.73 -2.61
CA LEU A 44 19.12 8.10 -3.77
C LEU A 44 18.27 6.92 -3.34
N GLN A 45 18.80 6.10 -2.43
CA GLN A 45 18.06 4.96 -1.89
C GLN A 45 16.83 5.42 -1.13
N LEU A 46 16.97 6.46 -0.31
CA LEU A 46 15.84 7.02 0.43
C LEU A 46 14.75 7.53 -0.50
N THR A 47 15.13 8.20 -1.58
CA THR A 47 14.18 8.71 -2.57
C THR A 47 13.42 7.56 -3.23
N ARG A 48 14.13 6.49 -3.60
CA ARG A 48 13.50 5.31 -4.19
C ARG A 48 12.49 4.66 -3.25
N MET A 49 12.85 4.56 -1.98
CA MET A 49 11.96 3.99 -0.98
C MET A 49 10.73 4.83 -0.74
N LYS A 50 10.89 6.15 -0.73
CA LYS A 50 9.75 7.06 -0.59
C LYS A 50 8.80 6.94 -1.78
N ARG A 51 9.33 6.80 -3.00
CA ARG A 51 8.50 6.58 -4.18
C ARG A 51 7.74 5.25 -4.08
N ARG A 52 8.43 4.21 -3.65
CA ARG A 52 7.80 2.90 -3.45
C ARG A 52 6.66 3.00 -2.43
N LYS A 53 6.91 3.72 -1.35
CA LYS A 53 5.90 3.94 -0.31
C LYS A 53 4.66 4.65 -0.86
N LEU A 54 4.86 5.66 -1.70
CA LEU A 54 3.75 6.37 -2.32
C LEU A 54 2.96 5.48 -3.28
N LEU A 55 3.64 4.63 -4.04
CA LEU A 55 2.98 3.67 -4.93
C LEU A 55 2.14 2.69 -4.14
N LEU A 56 2.68 2.19 -3.03
CA LEU A 56 1.94 1.26 -2.16
C LEU A 56 0.71 1.94 -1.58
N LYS A 57 0.84 3.18 -1.14
CA LYS A 57 -0.29 3.94 -0.61
C LYS A 57 -1.39 4.10 -1.65
N ASP A 58 -1.01 4.38 -2.89
CA ASP A 58 -1.97 4.50 -3.99
C ASP A 58 -2.68 3.18 -4.26
N GLN A 59 -1.93 2.07 -4.29
CA GLN A 59 -2.51 0.75 -4.48
C GLN A 59 -3.46 0.38 -3.35
N ILE A 60 -3.08 0.70 -2.13
CA ILE A 60 -3.94 0.47 -0.96
C ILE A 60 -5.26 1.22 -1.11
N ALA A 61 -5.20 2.49 -1.48
CA ALA A 61 -6.39 3.31 -1.65
C ALA A 61 -7.31 2.75 -2.73
N ARG A 62 -6.74 2.32 -3.84
CA ARG A 62 -7.51 1.74 -4.95
C ARG A 62 -8.19 0.44 -4.53
N LEU A 63 -7.48 -0.41 -3.82
CA LEU A 63 -8.01 -1.68 -3.37
C LEU A 63 -9.10 -1.48 -2.33
N GLU A 64 -8.93 -0.53 -1.43
CA GLU A 64 -9.95 -0.21 -0.45
C GLU A 64 -11.25 0.27 -1.12
N ARG A 65 -11.12 1.05 -2.19
CA ARG A 65 -12.31 1.50 -2.94
C ARG A 65 -13.04 0.35 -3.61
N LEU A 66 -12.29 -0.65 -4.08
CA LEU A 66 -12.91 -1.82 -4.70
C LEU A 66 -13.62 -2.71 -3.68
N ILE A 67 -13.03 -2.84 -2.51
CA ILE A 67 -13.59 -3.68 -1.44
C ILE A 67 -14.78 -3.00 -0.78
N ASP A 68 -14.68 -1.69 -0.54
CA ASP A 68 -15.72 -0.93 0.15
C ASP A 68 -15.87 0.44 -0.53
N PRO A 69 -16.68 0.51 -1.60
CA PRO A 69 -16.84 1.75 -2.34
C PRO A 69 -17.59 2.85 -1.59
N ASP A 70 -18.22 2.51 -0.48
CA ASP A 70 -19.00 3.47 0.30
C ASP A 70 -18.19 4.18 1.39
N ILE A 71 -16.88 3.93 1.45
CA ILE A 71 -16.04 4.61 2.44
C ILE A 71 -15.98 6.10 2.10
N PRO A 72 -16.33 6.97 3.05
CA PRO A 72 -16.23 8.41 2.80
C PRO A 72 -14.77 8.82 2.62
N ALA A 73 -14.57 9.76 1.74
CA ALA A 73 -13.22 10.23 1.39
C ALA A 73 -12.59 11.03 2.53
#